data_95c8f6a239bc3eb5c2c33e71ef66a58f
#
_entry.id   95c8f6a239bc3eb5c2c33e71ef66a58f
#
_cell.length_a   1.000
_cell.length_b   1.000
_cell.length_c   1.000
_cell.angle_alpha   90.00
_cell.angle_beta   90.00
_cell.angle_gamma   90.00
#
_symmetry.space_group_name_H-M   'P 1'
#
loop_
_entity.id
_entity.type
_entity.pdbx_description
1 polymer ?
#
loop_
_entity_poly.entity_id
_entity_poly.type
_entity_poly.pdbx_seq_one_letter_code
_entity_poly.pdbx_strand_id
1 'polypeptide(L)'
;PATFDCLRALGAQLVFFSPLADEALPPCDALWLPGGYPELHAERLGQATQARASVAAHVQAEKPVWAECGGMMLLFNSITQKDASRQVLWGLLPGAVTMQARFAGLGSQQCASPYGALRGHTFHHSTVQTRLAAVAHSQHANSGEQGEAIYRHGSITASYLHLYFAANPQACAALFGAGHSPF
;
A
#
# COMPACT_ATOMS: atom_id res chain seq x y z
N PRO A 1 -17.17 -2.96 -1.85
CA PRO A 1 -18.35 -2.88 -0.98
C PRO A 1 -18.01 -3.24 0.47
N ALA A 2 -17.64 -4.51 0.77
CA ALA A 2 -17.39 -4.92 2.17
C ALA A 2 -16.32 -4.08 2.89
N THR A 3 -15.26 -3.69 2.21
CA THR A 3 -14.20 -2.83 2.75
C THR A 3 -14.71 -1.44 3.09
N PHE A 4 -15.48 -0.83 2.18
CA PHE A 4 -16.08 0.49 2.42
C PHE A 4 -17.13 0.45 3.53
N ASP A 5 -17.92 -0.61 3.59
CA ASP A 5 -18.91 -0.79 4.63
C ASP A 5 -18.25 -0.96 6.01
N CYS A 6 -17.12 -1.70 6.08
CA CYS A 6 -16.32 -1.82 7.28
C CYS A 6 -15.77 -0.46 7.74
N LEU A 7 -15.19 0.33 6.83
CA LEU A 7 -14.67 1.67 7.16
C LEU A 7 -15.77 2.62 7.64
N ARG A 8 -16.94 2.62 6.98
CA ARG A 8 -18.11 3.41 7.42
C ARG A 8 -18.61 2.98 8.79
N ALA A 9 -18.66 1.68 9.04
CA ALA A 9 -19.06 1.14 10.35
C ALA A 9 -18.09 1.55 11.48
N LEU A 10 -16.82 1.78 11.14
CA LEU A 10 -15.80 2.34 12.02
C LEU A 10 -15.90 3.88 12.19
N GLY A 11 -16.88 4.52 11.56
CA GLY A 11 -17.11 5.97 11.63
C GLY A 11 -16.36 6.80 10.60
N ALA A 12 -15.73 6.18 9.60
CA ALA A 12 -15.01 6.91 8.57
C ALA A 12 -15.96 7.56 7.55
N GLN A 13 -15.72 8.81 7.24
CA GLN A 13 -16.28 9.48 6.07
C GLN A 13 -15.32 9.29 4.88
N LEU A 14 -15.79 8.61 3.83
CA LEU A 14 -14.96 8.29 2.67
C LEU A 14 -15.00 9.42 1.66
N VAL A 15 -13.81 9.87 1.24
CA VAL A 15 -13.60 10.75 0.11
C VAL A 15 -12.68 10.06 -0.88
N PHE A 16 -12.79 10.38 -2.16
CA PHE A 16 -12.07 9.71 -3.23
C PHE A 16 -11.31 10.70 -4.09
N PHE A 17 -10.21 10.27 -4.68
CA PHE A 17 -9.46 11.00 -5.69
C PHE A 17 -8.84 10.02 -6.69
N SER A 18 -8.47 10.52 -7.85
CA SER A 18 -7.86 9.73 -8.92
C SER A 18 -6.43 10.21 -9.20
N PRO A 19 -5.39 9.45 -8.80
CA PRO A 19 -4.02 9.71 -9.22
C PRO A 19 -3.85 9.71 -10.75
N LEU A 20 -4.60 8.87 -11.46
CA LEU A 20 -4.59 8.81 -12.93
C LEU A 20 -5.12 10.08 -13.59
N ALA A 21 -6.01 10.79 -12.94
CA ALA A 21 -6.53 12.08 -13.40
C ALA A 21 -5.72 13.26 -12.86
N ASP A 22 -4.61 12.99 -12.16
CA ASP A 22 -3.79 13.99 -11.45
C ASP A 22 -4.62 14.86 -10.50
N GLU A 23 -5.62 14.27 -9.85
CA GLU A 23 -6.41 14.95 -8.83
C GLU A 23 -5.61 15.12 -7.55
N ALA A 24 -5.71 16.29 -6.93
CA ALA A 24 -5.16 16.48 -5.59
C ALA A 24 -5.93 15.65 -4.56
N LEU A 25 -5.20 15.10 -3.59
CA LEU A 25 -5.82 14.44 -2.45
C LEU A 25 -6.72 15.43 -1.69
N PRO A 26 -8.02 15.14 -1.53
CA PRO A 26 -8.89 15.96 -0.71
C PRO A 26 -8.41 16.04 0.75
N PRO A 27 -8.76 17.08 1.51
CA PRO A 27 -8.49 17.11 2.94
C PRO A 27 -9.02 15.86 3.64
N CYS A 28 -8.13 15.14 4.32
CA CYS A 28 -8.47 13.90 5.03
C CYS A 28 -7.51 13.66 6.20
N ASP A 29 -7.90 12.79 7.11
CA ASP A 29 -7.10 12.43 8.29
C ASP A 29 -6.18 11.23 8.02
N ALA A 30 -6.56 10.36 7.10
CA ALA A 30 -5.80 9.18 6.72
C ALA A 30 -6.01 8.86 5.24
N LEU A 31 -5.04 8.15 4.65
CA LEU A 31 -5.07 7.75 3.24
C LEU A 31 -4.95 6.23 3.10
N TRP A 32 -5.81 5.65 2.29
CA TRP A 32 -5.65 4.31 1.78
C TRP A 32 -5.38 4.34 0.28
N LEU A 33 -4.22 3.81 -0.14
CA LEU A 33 -3.88 3.55 -1.52
C LEU A 33 -4.06 2.05 -1.78
N PRO A 34 -5.17 1.64 -2.38
CA PRO A 34 -5.46 0.23 -2.63
C PRO A 34 -4.59 -0.34 -3.74
N GLY A 35 -4.69 -1.66 -3.93
CA GLY A 35 -4.10 -2.34 -5.05
C GLY A 35 -4.62 -1.85 -6.40
N GLY A 36 -3.88 -2.19 -7.44
CA GLY A 36 -4.15 -1.82 -8.82
C GLY A 36 -2.98 -2.24 -9.70
N TYR A 37 -2.96 -1.73 -10.92
CA TYR A 37 -1.97 -2.07 -11.93
C TYR A 37 -1.19 -0.82 -12.38
N PRO A 38 -0.34 -0.23 -11.50
CA PRO A 38 0.39 0.99 -11.84
C PRO A 38 1.35 0.79 -13.02
N GLU A 39 1.82 -0.43 -13.26
CA GLU A 39 2.66 -0.77 -14.41
C GLU A 39 1.99 -0.48 -15.74
N LEU A 40 0.66 -0.59 -15.84
CA LEU A 40 -0.10 -0.28 -17.05
C LEU A 40 -0.23 1.23 -17.32
N HIS A 41 0.03 2.06 -16.32
CA HIS A 41 -0.15 3.50 -16.36
C HIS A 41 1.06 4.26 -15.81
N ALA A 42 2.24 3.63 -15.79
CA ALA A 42 3.39 4.12 -15.06
C ALA A 42 3.87 5.51 -15.55
N GLU A 43 3.86 5.75 -16.85
CA GLU A 43 4.20 7.06 -17.41
C GLU A 43 3.23 8.15 -16.93
N ARG A 44 1.93 7.90 -17.05
CA ARG A 44 0.89 8.86 -16.64
C ARG A 44 0.92 9.13 -15.14
N LEU A 45 1.11 8.08 -14.32
CA LEU A 45 1.23 8.21 -12.87
C LEU A 45 2.50 8.96 -12.47
N GLY A 46 3.62 8.74 -13.19
CA GLY A 46 4.86 9.48 -12.97
C GLY A 46 4.73 10.97 -13.27
N GLN A 47 3.84 11.34 -14.20
CA GLN A 47 3.53 12.73 -14.59
C GLN A 47 2.46 13.39 -13.69
N ALA A 48 1.81 12.64 -12.81
CA ALA A 48 0.75 13.12 -11.91
C ALA A 48 1.33 13.96 -10.75
N THR A 49 1.78 15.16 -11.07
CA THR A 49 2.53 16.03 -10.14
C THR A 49 1.66 16.62 -9.04
N GLN A 50 0.40 16.94 -9.33
CA GLN A 50 -0.54 17.49 -8.35
C GLN A 50 -0.96 16.42 -7.33
N ALA A 51 -1.31 15.22 -7.79
CA ALA A 51 -1.63 14.10 -6.93
C ALA A 51 -0.43 13.75 -6.03
N ARG A 52 0.76 13.61 -6.62
CA ARG A 52 2.01 13.34 -5.89
C ARG A 52 2.29 14.39 -4.81
N ALA A 53 2.23 15.68 -5.15
CA ALA A 53 2.53 16.77 -4.23
C ALA A 53 1.55 16.79 -3.05
N SER A 54 0.26 16.54 -3.29
CA SER A 54 -0.76 16.51 -2.25
C SER A 54 -0.59 15.30 -1.30
N VAL A 55 -0.22 14.13 -1.82
CA VAL A 55 0.10 12.96 -0.99
C VAL A 55 1.40 13.18 -0.22
N ALA A 56 2.42 13.79 -0.82
CA ALA A 56 3.64 14.16 -0.10
C ALA A 56 3.37 15.12 1.07
N ALA A 57 2.51 16.10 0.87
CA ALA A 57 2.09 17.03 1.94
C ALA A 57 1.35 16.29 3.08
N HIS A 58 0.48 15.33 2.75
CA HIS A 58 -0.21 14.48 3.73
C HIS A 58 0.79 13.67 4.58
N VAL A 59 1.81 13.08 3.94
CA VAL A 59 2.89 12.35 4.62
C VAL A 59 3.75 13.27 5.48
N GLN A 60 4.10 14.47 5.00
CA GLN A 60 4.85 15.47 5.77
C GLN A 60 4.09 15.96 7.00
N ALA A 61 2.75 15.97 6.94
CA ALA A 61 1.88 16.26 8.08
C ALA A 61 1.74 15.07 9.05
N GLU A 62 2.52 14.01 8.86
CA GLU A 62 2.52 12.77 9.66
C GLU A 62 1.16 12.07 9.73
N LYS A 63 0.31 12.28 8.73
CA LYS A 63 -0.98 11.62 8.64
C LYS A 63 -0.81 10.21 8.09
N PRO A 64 -1.53 9.21 8.65
CA PRO A 64 -1.39 7.81 8.28
C PRO A 64 -1.66 7.52 6.81
N VAL A 65 -0.83 6.67 6.24
CA VAL A 65 -1.03 6.08 4.90
C VAL A 65 -0.91 4.57 5.02
N TRP A 66 -1.92 3.84 4.54
CA TRP A 66 -1.81 2.42 4.26
C TRP A 66 -1.79 2.22 2.74
N ALA A 67 -0.72 1.61 2.21
CA ALA A 67 -0.54 1.38 0.79
C ALA A 67 -0.40 -0.12 0.49
N GLU A 68 -1.29 -0.64 -0.36
CA GLU A 68 -1.36 -2.05 -0.73
C GLU A 68 -0.91 -2.28 -2.17
N CYS A 69 -0.05 -3.27 -2.39
CA CYS A 69 0.30 -3.80 -3.72
C CYS A 69 0.60 -2.67 -4.73
N GLY A 70 -0.27 -2.44 -5.70
CA GLY A 70 -0.11 -1.36 -6.68
C GLY A 70 -0.02 0.04 -6.06
N GLY A 71 -0.76 0.29 -4.99
CA GLY A 71 -0.68 1.54 -4.23
C GLY A 71 0.69 1.72 -3.56
N MET A 72 1.29 0.65 -3.04
CA MET A 72 2.66 0.66 -2.54
C MET A 72 3.66 0.88 -3.69
N MET A 73 3.51 0.16 -4.79
CA MET A 73 4.41 0.26 -5.95
C MET A 73 4.53 1.70 -6.44
N LEU A 74 3.43 2.45 -6.50
CA LEU A 74 3.37 3.85 -6.91
C LEU A 74 4.26 4.75 -6.06
N LEU A 75 4.43 4.43 -4.78
CA LEU A 75 5.18 5.26 -3.83
C LEU A 75 6.70 5.11 -3.96
N PHE A 76 7.22 4.08 -4.63
CA PHE A 76 8.65 3.90 -4.85
C PHE A 76 9.22 4.89 -5.89
N ASN A 77 10.55 4.93 -6.02
CA ASN A 77 11.22 5.87 -6.93
C ASN A 77 10.94 5.57 -8.41
N SER A 78 10.82 4.29 -8.76
CA SER A 78 10.67 3.88 -10.15
C SER A 78 10.12 2.47 -10.29
N ILE A 79 9.63 2.17 -11.48
CA ILE A 79 9.25 0.83 -11.92
C ILE A 79 9.99 0.47 -13.20
N THR A 80 10.54 -0.74 -13.25
CA THR A 80 11.12 -1.34 -14.46
C THR A 80 10.15 -2.36 -15.02
N GLN A 81 9.77 -2.19 -16.27
CA GLN A 81 8.84 -3.05 -16.99
C GLN A 81 9.52 -4.34 -17.47
N LYS A 82 8.73 -5.31 -17.98
CA LYS A 82 9.24 -6.57 -18.54
C LYS A 82 10.13 -6.38 -19.76
N ASP A 83 9.93 -5.31 -20.52
CA ASP A 83 10.76 -4.92 -21.67
C ASP A 83 12.01 -4.12 -21.28
N ALA A 84 12.31 -4.05 -19.99
CA ALA A 84 13.40 -3.28 -19.38
C ALA A 84 13.23 -1.75 -19.46
N SER A 85 12.14 -1.23 -19.98
CA SER A 85 11.82 0.18 -19.89
C SER A 85 11.59 0.60 -18.43
N ARG A 86 12.02 1.81 -18.08
CA ARG A 86 11.96 2.32 -16.71
C ARG A 86 11.17 3.61 -16.67
N GLN A 87 10.24 3.69 -15.73
CA GLN A 87 9.46 4.89 -15.46
C GLN A 87 9.71 5.39 -14.04
N VAL A 88 9.85 6.70 -13.90
CA VAL A 88 9.92 7.36 -12.59
C VAL A 88 8.52 7.39 -11.97
N LEU A 89 8.43 7.07 -10.69
CA LEU A 89 7.20 7.14 -9.90
C LEU A 89 7.33 8.23 -8.82
N TRP A 90 6.60 8.10 -7.72
CA TRP A 90 6.43 9.20 -6.77
C TRP A 90 7.62 9.41 -5.80
N GLY A 91 8.43 8.40 -5.53
CA GLY A 91 9.63 8.52 -4.71
C GLY A 91 9.38 8.89 -3.25
N LEU A 92 8.23 8.53 -2.70
CA LEU A 92 7.90 8.70 -1.28
C LEU A 92 8.42 7.52 -0.43
N LEU A 93 8.73 6.39 -1.06
CA LEU A 93 9.46 5.26 -0.49
C LEU A 93 10.79 5.07 -1.23
N PRO A 94 11.91 4.88 -0.52
CA PRO A 94 13.20 4.63 -1.18
C PRO A 94 13.25 3.22 -1.76
N GLY A 95 13.55 3.09 -3.03
CA GLY A 95 13.68 1.81 -3.71
C GLY A 95 13.06 1.80 -5.09
N ALA A 96 13.03 0.62 -5.70
CA ALA A 96 12.53 0.43 -7.05
C ALA A 96 11.74 -0.88 -7.18
N VAL A 97 10.77 -0.86 -8.06
CA VAL A 97 9.93 -2.01 -8.42
C VAL A 97 10.43 -2.58 -9.75
N THR A 98 10.44 -3.90 -9.86
CA THR A 98 10.74 -4.61 -11.11
C THR A 98 9.65 -5.61 -11.42
N MET A 99 9.04 -5.49 -12.61
CA MET A 99 8.02 -6.41 -13.09
C MET A 99 8.66 -7.76 -13.48
N GLN A 100 8.01 -8.85 -13.11
CA GLN A 100 8.47 -10.22 -13.36
C GLN A 100 7.55 -10.92 -14.35
N ALA A 101 8.09 -11.90 -15.10
CA ALA A 101 7.31 -12.71 -16.03
C ALA A 101 6.37 -13.70 -15.29
N ARG A 102 6.76 -14.15 -14.10
CA ARG A 102 6.02 -15.10 -13.26
C ARG A 102 5.47 -14.39 -12.02
N PHE A 103 4.50 -15.05 -11.37
CA PHE A 103 4.06 -14.63 -10.04
C PHE A 103 5.24 -14.55 -9.07
N ALA A 104 5.33 -13.44 -8.36
CA ALA A 104 6.27 -13.25 -7.27
C ALA A 104 5.59 -13.46 -5.90
N GLY A 105 4.28 -13.23 -5.82
CA GLY A 105 3.47 -13.50 -4.63
C GLY A 105 2.07 -13.96 -5.02
N LEU A 106 1.59 -15.03 -4.37
CA LEU A 106 0.26 -15.60 -4.60
C LEU A 106 -0.22 -16.37 -3.36
N GLY A 107 -1.44 -16.08 -2.91
CA GLY A 107 -2.16 -16.88 -1.92
C GLY A 107 -2.65 -16.11 -0.71
N SER A 108 -3.37 -16.81 0.15
CA SER A 108 -3.91 -16.29 1.40
C SER A 108 -2.82 -16.12 2.44
N GLN A 109 -2.86 -15.00 3.14
CA GLN A 109 -1.87 -14.64 4.15
C GLN A 109 -2.53 -14.08 5.41
N GLN A 110 -1.79 -14.11 6.49
CA GLN A 110 -2.16 -13.50 7.76
C GLN A 110 -0.97 -12.78 8.37
N CYS A 111 -1.25 -11.77 9.17
CA CYS A 111 -0.24 -11.02 9.88
C CYS A 111 -0.70 -10.80 11.33
N ALA A 112 0.21 -11.04 12.28
CA ALA A 112 -0.06 -10.76 13.68
C ALA A 112 -0.05 -9.24 13.93
N SER A 113 -0.93 -8.79 14.80
CA SER A 113 -0.91 -7.43 15.32
C SER A 113 -1.27 -7.42 16.81
N PRO A 114 -1.00 -6.31 17.54
CA PRO A 114 -1.43 -6.16 18.92
C PRO A 114 -2.96 -6.26 19.12
N TYR A 115 -3.72 -6.09 18.04
CA TYR A 115 -5.19 -6.15 18.01
C TYR A 115 -5.72 -7.49 17.49
N GLY A 116 -4.87 -8.51 17.36
CA GLY A 116 -5.18 -9.81 16.80
C GLY A 116 -4.75 -9.95 15.34
N ALA A 117 -5.06 -11.08 14.71
CA ALA A 117 -4.63 -11.38 13.36
C ALA A 117 -5.35 -10.52 12.32
N LEU A 118 -4.59 -9.95 11.40
CA LEU A 118 -5.07 -9.41 10.13
C LEU A 118 -4.99 -10.50 9.06
N ARG A 119 -6.01 -10.61 8.23
CA ARG A 119 -6.07 -11.56 7.12
C ARG A 119 -6.11 -10.83 5.80
N GLY A 120 -5.54 -11.45 4.79
CA GLY A 120 -5.51 -10.90 3.44
C GLY A 120 -5.02 -11.93 2.43
N HIS A 121 -4.62 -11.42 1.28
CA HIS A 121 -4.02 -12.23 0.23
C HIS A 121 -2.92 -11.43 -0.48
N THR A 122 -2.07 -12.12 -1.21
CA THR A 122 -1.10 -11.51 -2.11
C THR A 122 -1.33 -12.01 -3.53
N PHE A 123 -1.17 -11.11 -4.50
CA PHE A 123 -1.29 -11.41 -5.92
C PHE A 123 -0.52 -10.36 -6.73
N HIS A 124 0.74 -10.65 -7.05
CA HIS A 124 1.56 -9.71 -7.82
C HIS A 124 2.64 -10.40 -8.66
N HIS A 125 3.06 -9.69 -9.71
CA HIS A 125 4.11 -10.08 -10.65
C HIS A 125 5.33 -9.17 -10.55
N SER A 126 5.58 -8.57 -9.40
CA SER A 126 6.69 -7.64 -9.22
C SER A 126 7.48 -7.94 -7.97
N THR A 127 8.71 -7.43 -7.92
CA THR A 127 9.57 -7.47 -6.74
C THR A 127 10.02 -6.06 -6.40
N VAL A 128 10.30 -5.83 -5.13
CA VAL A 128 10.80 -4.55 -4.61
C VAL A 128 12.25 -4.72 -4.18
N GLN A 129 13.10 -3.78 -4.60
CA GLN A 129 14.44 -3.59 -4.05
C GLN A 129 14.45 -2.30 -3.25
N THR A 130 14.61 -2.41 -1.94
CA THR A 130 14.61 -1.27 -1.03
C THR A 130 15.60 -1.49 0.11
N ARG A 131 16.11 -0.38 0.66
CA ARG A 131 16.93 -0.37 1.88
C ARG A 131 16.08 -0.33 3.16
N LEU A 132 14.77 -0.20 3.04
CA LEU A 132 13.88 -0.22 4.19
C LEU A 132 13.90 -1.61 4.83
N ALA A 133 14.12 -1.66 6.13
CA ALA A 133 13.90 -2.88 6.89
C ALA A 133 12.40 -3.15 7.01
N ALA A 134 12.00 -4.41 6.86
CA ALA A 134 10.63 -4.81 7.17
C ALA A 134 10.38 -4.68 8.68
N VAL A 135 9.28 -4.04 9.06
CA VAL A 135 8.85 -3.95 10.47
C VAL A 135 8.09 -5.20 10.91
N ALA A 136 7.51 -5.92 9.95
CA ALA A 136 6.83 -7.19 10.16
C ALA A 136 6.80 -7.98 8.84
N HIS A 137 6.42 -9.26 8.93
CA HIS A 137 6.11 -10.11 7.78
C HIS A 137 4.77 -10.79 8.00
N SER A 138 4.02 -10.96 6.93
CA SER A 138 2.89 -11.88 6.93
C SER A 138 3.38 -13.34 6.89
N GLN A 139 2.45 -14.26 7.06
CA GLN A 139 2.67 -15.69 6.90
C GLN A 139 1.64 -16.27 5.95
N HIS A 140 2.04 -17.23 5.14
CA HIS A 140 1.11 -18.01 4.34
C HIS A 140 0.13 -18.75 5.24
N ALA A 141 -1.17 -18.57 5.00
CA ALA A 141 -2.21 -19.11 5.87
C ALA A 141 -2.19 -20.64 5.99
N ASN A 142 -1.73 -21.34 4.94
CA ASN A 142 -1.72 -22.80 4.88
C ASN A 142 -0.41 -23.43 5.35
N SER A 143 0.75 -22.83 5.00
CA SER A 143 2.06 -23.41 5.31
C SER A 143 2.72 -22.79 6.55
N GLY A 144 2.30 -21.60 6.95
CA GLY A 144 2.97 -20.82 8.01
C GLY A 144 4.32 -20.22 7.60
N GLU A 145 4.74 -20.43 6.35
CA GLU A 145 5.98 -19.84 5.83
C GLU A 145 5.89 -18.32 5.77
N GLN A 146 7.04 -17.67 5.88
CA GLN A 146 7.13 -16.22 5.76
C GLN A 146 6.58 -15.73 4.42
N GLY A 147 5.69 -14.76 4.49
CA GLY A 147 5.06 -14.12 3.35
C GLY A 147 5.61 -12.72 3.09
N GLU A 148 4.70 -11.79 2.79
CA GLU A 148 5.04 -10.44 2.38
C GLU A 148 5.68 -9.62 3.50
N ALA A 149 6.67 -8.82 3.13
CA ALA A 149 7.23 -7.81 4.00
C ALA A 149 6.25 -6.65 4.19
N ILE A 150 6.23 -6.11 5.40
CA ILE A 150 5.53 -4.87 5.73
C ILE A 150 6.59 -3.83 6.04
N TYR A 151 6.56 -2.73 5.30
CA TYR A 151 7.49 -1.62 5.43
C TYR A 151 6.83 -0.45 6.12
N ARG A 152 7.65 0.31 6.87
CA ARG A 152 7.26 1.60 7.40
C ARG A 152 8.29 2.66 7.04
N HIS A 153 7.81 3.81 6.58
CA HIS A 153 8.63 4.97 6.30
C HIS A 153 7.85 6.23 6.68
N GLY A 154 8.23 6.87 7.80
CA GLY A 154 7.42 7.95 8.38
C GLY A 154 6.00 7.45 8.72
N SER A 155 4.99 8.17 8.25
CA SER A 155 3.58 7.81 8.43
C SER A 155 3.06 6.79 7.40
N ILE A 156 3.90 6.35 6.45
CA ILE A 156 3.54 5.35 5.45
C ILE A 156 3.78 3.94 6.02
N THR A 157 2.76 3.11 5.98
CA THR A 157 2.86 1.65 6.12
C THR A 157 2.47 1.02 4.79
N ALA A 158 3.28 0.11 4.25
CA ALA A 158 3.10 -0.42 2.91
C ALA A 158 3.50 -1.89 2.79
N SER A 159 2.77 -2.64 1.98
CA SER A 159 3.03 -4.06 1.71
C SER A 159 2.41 -4.47 0.37
N TYR A 160 2.85 -5.61 -0.18
CA TYR A 160 2.08 -6.29 -1.24
C TYR A 160 0.79 -6.92 -0.74
N LEU A 161 0.63 -7.04 0.57
CA LEU A 161 -0.52 -7.67 1.20
C LEU A 161 -1.79 -6.85 1.01
N HIS A 162 -2.82 -7.45 0.41
CA HIS A 162 -4.18 -6.91 0.38
C HIS A 162 -4.93 -7.35 1.62
N LEU A 163 -5.30 -6.42 2.48
CA LEU A 163 -5.99 -6.73 3.72
C LEU A 163 -7.51 -6.85 3.53
N TYR A 164 -8.10 -7.84 4.19
CA TYR A 164 -9.54 -7.96 4.34
C TYR A 164 -9.95 -7.29 5.66
N PHE A 165 -10.31 -6.01 5.59
CA PHE A 165 -10.56 -5.17 6.75
C PHE A 165 -11.65 -5.71 7.68
N ALA A 166 -12.69 -6.30 7.12
CA ALA A 166 -13.78 -6.87 7.89
C ALA A 166 -13.39 -8.09 8.75
N ALA A 167 -12.23 -8.72 8.47
CA ALA A 167 -11.73 -9.83 9.30
C ALA A 167 -11.26 -9.36 10.69
N ASN A 168 -10.80 -8.12 10.81
CA ASN A 168 -10.40 -7.52 12.07
C ASN A 168 -10.58 -5.99 12.02
N PRO A 169 -11.80 -5.48 12.27
CA PRO A 169 -12.06 -4.04 12.18
C PRO A 169 -11.21 -3.18 13.13
N GLN A 170 -10.87 -3.69 14.32
CA GLN A 170 -10.07 -2.97 15.29
C GLN A 170 -8.62 -2.77 14.79
N ALA A 171 -8.00 -3.82 14.26
CA ALA A 171 -6.67 -3.71 13.65
C ALA A 171 -6.68 -2.84 12.39
N CYS A 172 -7.77 -2.89 11.63
CA CYS A 172 -7.98 -1.99 10.48
C CYS A 172 -8.04 -0.53 10.93
N ALA A 173 -8.81 -0.21 11.98
CA ALA A 173 -8.88 1.16 12.50
C ALA A 173 -7.49 1.67 12.93
N ALA A 174 -6.64 0.80 13.48
CA ALA A 174 -5.29 1.14 13.89
C ALA A 174 -4.35 1.51 12.71
N LEU A 175 -4.61 0.98 11.50
CA LEU A 175 -3.86 1.40 10.29
C LEU A 175 -4.04 2.87 9.97
N PHE A 176 -5.20 3.43 10.30
CA PHE A 176 -5.60 4.79 9.97
C PHE A 176 -5.61 5.73 11.17
N GLY A 177 -5.22 5.24 12.35
CA GLY A 177 -5.10 6.03 13.57
C GLY A 177 -3.73 6.68 13.69
N ALA A 178 -3.68 7.98 14.01
CA ALA A 178 -2.43 8.68 14.24
C ALA A 178 -1.71 8.09 15.48
N GLY A 179 -0.46 7.69 15.29
CA GLY A 179 0.40 7.18 16.39
C GLY A 179 0.17 5.73 16.81
N HIS A 180 -0.71 4.99 16.14
CA HIS A 180 -1.06 3.61 16.51
C HIS A 180 -1.01 2.67 15.31
N SER A 181 0.17 2.46 14.73
CA SER A 181 0.30 1.41 13.73
C SER A 181 0.13 0.03 14.38
N PRO A 182 -0.58 -0.92 13.71
CA PRO A 182 -0.70 -2.30 14.18
C PRO A 182 0.57 -3.14 13.93
N PHE A 183 1.63 -2.55 13.39
CA PHE A 183 2.90 -3.22 13.06
C PHE A 183 4.10 -2.52 13.70
#